data_b36be4aa90871c1b1c50031ce0be09ff
#
_entry.id   b36be4aa90871c1b1c50031ce0be09ff
#
_cell.length_a   1.000
_cell.length_b   1.000
_cell.length_c   1.000
_cell.angle_alpha   90.00
_cell.angle_beta   90.00
_cell.angle_gamma   90.00
#
_symmetry.space_group_name_H-M   'P 1'
#
loop_
_entity.id
_entity.type
_entity.pdbx_description
1 polymer ?
#
loop_
_entity_poly.entity_id
_entity_poly.type
_entity_poly.pdbx_seq_one_letter_code
_entity_poly.pdbx_strand_id
1 'polypeptide(L)'
;MLTAQSVLRKLCVALVAIVSIIARAEDSDPANSAAWPTRPIRLVASISAGTSLDTLARLTADYLSTALGQRVFVENHAGASGNIASELVARAAPDGYTLLFTSNVITTVPTLLRSRAVDPVIALAPVSIVASQPMMIVAHPSFAGAGFGEVVRMAKAAPGEIAYATSGVGSLAHLTGLWAQSRAGITMLHVPYSASQSFRDVLSGEVPLGFTLFVTALPLVRNGQLKPIAITSAERSPIAPEIPTLSESGLPAFTALNWQGLLAPAGTPSPVIARLHAELVRMGSDAGVDARLRNLGYTPMYTTPAQFAEEIRQETRRWASIVKAADLRVD
;
A
#
# COMPACT_ATOMS: atom_id res chain seq x y z
N MET A 1 -46.04 35.82 35.27
CA MET A 1 -46.50 36.32 33.97
C MET A 1 -45.31 36.36 33.00
N LEU A 2 -45.26 35.46 32.09
CA LEU A 2 -44.25 35.48 31.01
C LEU A 2 -44.68 36.51 29.98
N THR A 3 -43.89 37.52 29.75
CA THR A 3 -44.24 38.62 28.83
C THR A 3 -44.22 38.11 27.37
N ALA A 4 -45.16 38.57 26.55
CA ALA A 4 -45.29 38.21 25.14
C ALA A 4 -43.96 38.30 24.35
N GLN A 5 -43.06 39.21 24.77
CA GLN A 5 -41.70 39.35 24.19
C GLN A 5 -40.79 38.16 24.44
N SER A 6 -40.91 37.43 25.57
CA SER A 6 -40.08 36.24 25.86
C SER A 6 -40.50 35.04 25.05
N VAL A 7 -41.78 34.91 24.74
CA VAL A 7 -42.34 33.85 23.89
C VAL A 7 -41.95 34.07 22.43
N LEU A 8 -42.06 35.31 21.94
CA LEU A 8 -41.68 35.66 20.57
C LEU A 8 -40.17 35.42 20.30
N ARG A 9 -39.33 35.77 21.29
CA ARG A 9 -37.88 35.57 21.19
C ARG A 9 -37.48 34.08 21.14
N LYS A 10 -38.17 33.22 21.90
CA LYS A 10 -37.97 31.74 21.86
C LYS A 10 -38.48 31.15 20.56
N LEU A 11 -39.58 31.65 19.98
CA LEU A 11 -40.08 31.20 18.67
C LEU A 11 -39.09 31.55 17.53
N CYS A 12 -38.54 32.78 17.54
CA CYS A 12 -37.55 33.18 16.53
C CYS A 12 -36.26 32.37 16.61
N VAL A 13 -35.76 32.06 17.82
CA VAL A 13 -34.57 31.23 17.98
C VAL A 13 -34.83 29.78 17.51
N ALA A 14 -36.01 29.23 17.78
CA ALA A 14 -36.38 27.89 17.30
C ALA A 14 -36.53 27.86 15.77
N LEU A 15 -37.09 28.92 15.17
CA LEU A 15 -37.23 28.99 13.69
C LEU A 15 -35.89 29.11 12.99
N VAL A 16 -34.95 29.89 13.54
CA VAL A 16 -33.56 29.99 13.00
C VAL A 16 -32.82 28.68 13.14
N ALA A 17 -33.00 27.93 14.22
CA ALA A 17 -32.39 26.59 14.40
C ALA A 17 -32.96 25.58 13.41
N ILE A 18 -34.26 25.60 13.12
CA ILE A 18 -34.89 24.69 12.15
C ILE A 18 -34.43 25.00 10.72
N VAL A 19 -34.33 26.28 10.35
CA VAL A 19 -33.80 26.70 9.03
C VAL A 19 -32.34 26.30 8.87
N SER A 20 -31.52 26.36 9.93
CA SER A 20 -30.12 25.95 9.90
C SER A 20 -29.95 24.43 9.79
N ILE A 21 -30.89 23.62 10.28
CA ILE A 21 -30.91 22.15 10.17
C ILE A 21 -31.34 21.75 8.75
N ILE A 22 -32.29 22.43 8.14
CA ILE A 22 -32.74 22.16 6.77
C ILE A 22 -31.64 22.53 5.76
N ALA A 23 -30.91 23.63 5.97
CA ALA A 23 -29.80 24.03 5.11
C ALA A 23 -28.58 23.10 5.16
N ARG A 24 -28.49 22.22 6.16
CA ARG A 24 -27.43 21.21 6.26
C ARG A 24 -27.79 19.84 5.68
N ALA A 25 -29.05 19.62 5.31
CA ALA A 25 -29.54 18.36 4.75
C ALA A 25 -29.53 18.34 3.21
N GLU A 26 -29.14 19.41 2.54
CA GLU A 26 -29.18 19.53 1.08
C GLU A 26 -27.92 19.04 0.33
N ASP A 27 -26.87 18.57 1.03
CA ASP A 27 -25.63 18.15 0.35
C ASP A 27 -25.49 16.63 0.10
N SER A 28 -26.57 15.88 0.19
CA SER A 28 -26.58 14.44 -0.17
C SER A 28 -27.67 14.11 -1.19
N ASP A 29 -27.78 14.93 -2.25
CA ASP A 29 -28.68 14.64 -3.38
C ASP A 29 -28.08 13.50 -4.24
N PRO A 30 -28.72 12.31 -4.30
CA PRO A 30 -28.29 11.24 -5.19
C PRO A 30 -28.32 11.65 -6.68
N ALA A 31 -29.03 12.70 -7.06
CA ALA A 31 -29.02 13.27 -8.41
C ALA A 31 -27.67 13.94 -8.76
N ASN A 32 -26.92 14.44 -7.77
CA ASN A 32 -25.61 15.07 -8.01
C ASN A 32 -24.49 14.05 -8.26
N SER A 33 -24.66 12.78 -7.90
CA SER A 33 -23.71 11.70 -8.21
C SER A 33 -23.74 11.28 -9.67
N ALA A 34 -24.81 11.52 -10.41
CA ALA A 34 -24.91 11.23 -11.85
C ALA A 34 -24.05 12.19 -12.70
N ALA A 35 -23.73 13.39 -12.21
CA ALA A 35 -22.88 14.36 -12.90
C ALA A 35 -21.41 14.35 -12.45
N TRP A 36 -21.04 13.55 -11.43
CA TRP A 36 -19.66 13.47 -10.95
C TRP A 36 -18.74 12.82 -12.00
N PRO A 37 -17.50 13.34 -12.23
CA PRO A 37 -16.92 14.58 -11.70
C PRO A 37 -17.23 15.80 -12.57
N THR A 38 -17.42 16.99 -11.93
CA THR A 38 -17.66 18.28 -12.61
C THR A 38 -16.46 19.23 -12.49
N ARG A 39 -15.45 18.89 -11.72
CA ARG A 39 -14.24 19.68 -11.45
C ARG A 39 -13.01 18.78 -11.32
N PRO A 40 -11.77 19.32 -11.34
CA PRO A 40 -10.56 18.54 -11.19
C PRO A 40 -10.52 17.72 -9.91
N ILE A 41 -9.94 16.51 -10.02
CA ILE A 41 -9.73 15.55 -8.92
C ILE A 41 -8.27 15.62 -8.48
N ARG A 42 -8.04 15.71 -7.18
CA ARG A 42 -6.75 15.68 -6.53
C ARG A 42 -6.40 14.25 -6.15
N LEU A 43 -5.30 13.73 -6.69
CA LEU A 43 -4.76 12.42 -6.34
C LEU A 43 -3.53 12.60 -5.45
N VAL A 44 -3.69 12.40 -4.16
CA VAL A 44 -2.63 12.53 -3.16
C VAL A 44 -1.80 11.25 -3.17
N ALA A 45 -0.53 11.34 -3.55
CA ALA A 45 0.41 10.23 -3.53
C ALA A 45 1.24 10.25 -2.24
N SER A 46 1.27 9.13 -1.52
CA SER A 46 1.92 8.99 -0.21
C SER A 46 3.45 8.85 -0.27
N ILE A 47 4.07 9.38 -1.29
CA ILE A 47 5.50 9.19 -1.60
C ILE A 47 6.11 10.43 -2.24
N SER A 48 7.45 10.51 -2.27
CA SER A 48 8.18 11.53 -3.03
C SER A 48 8.03 11.34 -4.53
N ALA A 49 8.06 12.43 -5.27
CA ALA A 49 8.05 12.41 -6.73
C ALA A 49 9.25 11.64 -7.31
N GLY A 50 9.07 11.03 -8.48
CA GLY A 50 10.11 10.27 -9.19
C GLY A 50 10.31 8.83 -8.72
N THR A 51 9.53 8.36 -7.74
CA THR A 51 9.54 6.96 -7.31
C THR A 51 8.65 6.08 -8.19
N SER A 52 8.78 4.75 -8.06
CA SER A 52 7.94 3.80 -8.79
C SER A 52 6.44 3.95 -8.47
N LEU A 53 6.10 4.27 -7.22
CA LEU A 53 4.71 4.54 -6.82
C LEU A 53 4.20 5.85 -7.44
N ASP A 54 5.03 6.91 -7.50
CA ASP A 54 4.68 8.17 -8.17
C ASP A 54 4.44 7.96 -9.68
N THR A 55 5.29 7.15 -10.32
CA THR A 55 5.11 6.78 -11.74
C THR A 55 3.77 6.10 -11.96
N LEU A 56 3.38 5.17 -11.09
CA LEU A 56 2.11 4.47 -11.18
C LEU A 56 0.92 5.40 -10.85
N ALA A 57 1.06 6.29 -9.87
CA ALA A 57 0.05 7.31 -9.57
C ALA A 57 -0.21 8.23 -10.76
N ARG A 58 0.84 8.68 -11.47
CA ARG A 58 0.71 9.51 -12.67
C ARG A 58 0.07 8.75 -13.83
N LEU A 59 0.48 7.52 -14.08
CA LEU A 59 -0.14 6.66 -15.09
C LEU A 59 -1.64 6.49 -14.84
N THR A 60 -2.02 6.27 -13.58
CA THR A 60 -3.42 6.14 -13.16
C THR A 60 -4.17 7.47 -13.31
N ALA A 61 -3.55 8.60 -12.92
CA ALA A 61 -4.13 9.93 -13.04
C ALA A 61 -4.37 10.32 -14.51
N ASP A 62 -3.42 10.06 -15.39
CA ASP A 62 -3.53 10.36 -16.83
C ASP A 62 -4.67 9.56 -17.48
N TYR A 63 -4.75 8.26 -17.16
CA TYR A 63 -5.85 7.42 -17.61
C TYR A 63 -7.21 7.93 -17.12
N LEU A 64 -7.34 8.14 -15.80
CA LEU A 64 -8.58 8.63 -15.21
C LEU A 64 -8.97 10.02 -15.71
N SER A 65 -8.00 10.89 -16.02
CA SER A 65 -8.29 12.21 -16.61
C SER A 65 -9.02 12.07 -17.96
N THR A 66 -8.54 11.17 -18.80
CA THR A 66 -9.15 10.90 -20.10
C THR A 66 -10.52 10.23 -19.93
N ALA A 67 -10.61 9.21 -19.11
CA ALA A 67 -11.82 8.40 -18.93
C ALA A 67 -12.98 9.16 -18.25
N LEU A 68 -12.66 10.08 -17.33
CA LEU A 68 -13.65 10.87 -16.59
C LEU A 68 -13.95 12.23 -17.22
N GLY A 69 -13.17 12.66 -18.23
CA GLY A 69 -13.34 13.97 -18.87
C GLY A 69 -13.00 15.14 -17.94
N GLN A 70 -12.32 14.89 -16.84
CA GLN A 70 -11.90 15.90 -15.85
C GLN A 70 -10.44 15.66 -15.47
N ARG A 71 -9.70 16.75 -15.27
CA ARG A 71 -8.28 16.65 -14.89
C ARG A 71 -8.13 15.93 -13.53
N VAL A 72 -7.34 14.86 -13.51
CA VAL A 72 -6.83 14.23 -12.29
C VAL A 72 -5.35 14.60 -12.16
N PHE A 73 -4.96 15.22 -11.06
CA PHE A 73 -3.57 15.66 -10.88
C PHE A 73 -2.96 15.08 -9.62
N VAL A 74 -1.69 14.65 -9.73
CA VAL A 74 -0.94 14.04 -8.63
C VAL A 74 -0.29 15.12 -7.78
N GLU A 75 -0.45 14.99 -6.46
CA GLU A 75 0.20 15.80 -5.45
C GLU A 75 0.93 14.90 -4.46
N ASN A 76 2.24 15.05 -4.35
CA ASN A 76 3.08 14.18 -3.53
C ASN A 76 3.17 14.68 -2.09
N HIS A 77 2.80 13.84 -1.13
CA HIS A 77 2.90 14.09 0.31
C HIS A 77 3.68 12.95 0.99
N ALA A 78 4.99 13.01 0.90
CA ALA A 78 5.86 12.05 1.57
C ALA A 78 5.98 12.33 3.07
N GLY A 79 6.31 11.30 3.84
CA GLY A 79 6.63 11.41 5.27
C GLY A 79 5.82 10.50 6.17
N ALA A 80 6.37 10.21 7.35
CA ALA A 80 5.80 9.30 8.36
C ALA A 80 5.27 8.00 7.74
N SER A 81 6.03 7.36 6.86
CA SER A 81 5.62 6.14 6.14
C SER A 81 4.27 6.28 5.43
N GLY A 82 3.98 7.45 4.83
CA GLY A 82 2.72 7.71 4.12
C GLY A 82 1.54 8.15 5.00
N ASN A 83 1.72 8.21 6.33
CA ASN A 83 0.65 8.63 7.25
C ASN A 83 0.20 10.08 7.00
N ILE A 84 1.13 10.99 6.63
CA ILE A 84 0.78 12.39 6.32
C ILE A 84 -0.24 12.47 5.19
N ALA A 85 -0.01 11.76 4.09
CA ALA A 85 -0.94 11.68 2.97
C ALA A 85 -2.27 11.04 3.37
N SER A 86 -2.22 9.97 4.15
CA SER A 86 -3.40 9.26 4.64
C SER A 86 -4.27 10.14 5.54
N GLU A 87 -3.67 10.91 6.47
CA GLU A 87 -4.39 11.87 7.31
C GLU A 87 -5.03 12.99 6.50
N LEU A 88 -4.30 13.53 5.52
CA LEU A 88 -4.82 14.57 4.65
C LEU A 88 -6.09 14.10 3.94
N VAL A 89 -6.06 12.90 3.36
CA VAL A 89 -7.20 12.34 2.64
C VAL A 89 -8.32 11.92 3.60
N ALA A 90 -8.00 11.28 4.72
CA ALA A 90 -9.00 10.87 5.71
C ALA A 90 -9.84 12.05 6.27
N ARG A 91 -9.26 13.27 6.30
CA ARG A 91 -9.92 14.50 6.75
C ARG A 91 -10.58 15.30 5.62
N ALA A 92 -10.39 14.88 4.36
CA ALA A 92 -11.00 15.56 3.23
C ALA A 92 -12.51 15.29 3.16
N ALA A 93 -13.24 16.15 2.42
CA ALA A 93 -14.65 15.92 2.14
C ALA A 93 -14.84 14.59 1.40
N PRO A 94 -15.80 13.74 1.79
CA PRO A 94 -16.03 12.45 1.16
C PRO A 94 -16.87 12.58 -0.13
N ASP A 95 -16.44 13.46 -1.03
CA ASP A 95 -17.13 13.82 -2.28
C ASP A 95 -16.46 13.26 -3.55
N GLY A 96 -15.35 12.51 -3.38
CA GLY A 96 -14.59 11.88 -4.47
C GLY A 96 -13.62 12.82 -5.19
N TYR A 97 -13.44 14.06 -4.76
CA TYR A 97 -12.49 15.00 -5.39
C TYR A 97 -11.10 15.03 -4.74
N THR A 98 -10.93 14.33 -3.61
CA THR A 98 -9.61 14.09 -3.01
C THR A 98 -9.46 12.59 -2.79
N LEU A 99 -8.49 11.98 -3.45
CA LEU A 99 -8.24 10.54 -3.43
C LEU A 99 -6.82 10.29 -2.93
N LEU A 100 -6.59 9.11 -2.34
CA LEU A 100 -5.28 8.63 -1.89
C LEU A 100 -4.75 7.58 -2.85
N PHE A 101 -3.54 7.75 -3.33
CA PHE A 101 -2.77 6.71 -4.01
C PHE A 101 -1.60 6.30 -3.12
N THR A 102 -1.63 5.05 -2.64
CA THR A 102 -0.69 4.58 -1.64
C THR A 102 -0.33 3.11 -1.84
N SER A 103 0.56 2.59 -1.01
CA SER A 103 0.91 1.18 -0.96
C SER A 103 0.43 0.55 0.35
N ASN A 104 0.67 -0.75 0.50
CA ASN A 104 0.37 -1.51 1.71
C ASN A 104 1.07 -1.00 2.98
N VAL A 105 1.92 -0.01 2.90
CA VAL A 105 2.49 0.67 4.07
C VAL A 105 1.41 1.18 5.04
N ILE A 106 0.21 1.54 4.54
CA ILE A 106 -0.91 1.97 5.39
C ILE A 106 -1.40 0.88 6.34
N THR A 107 -1.16 -0.39 6.05
CA THR A 107 -1.55 -1.53 6.92
C THR A 107 -0.54 -1.81 8.03
N THR A 108 0.70 -1.32 7.89
CA THR A 108 1.78 -1.49 8.88
C THR A 108 1.85 -0.32 9.86
N VAL A 109 1.59 0.89 9.38
CA VAL A 109 1.72 2.15 10.12
C VAL A 109 0.89 2.18 11.43
N PRO A 110 -0.38 1.72 11.48
CA PRO A 110 -1.16 1.74 12.71
C PRO A 110 -0.51 0.96 13.86
N THR A 111 0.20 -0.11 13.55
CA THR A 111 0.86 -0.93 14.55
C THR A 111 2.19 -0.34 15.02
N LEU A 112 2.89 0.35 14.12
CA LEU A 112 4.21 0.92 14.39
C LEU A 112 4.14 2.28 15.09
N LEU A 113 3.23 3.18 14.68
CA LEU A 113 3.12 4.56 15.19
C LEU A 113 2.11 4.73 16.36
N ARG A 114 1.43 3.67 16.78
CA ARG A 114 0.49 3.57 17.92
C ARG A 114 -0.57 4.68 18.05
N SER A 115 -0.21 5.94 18.33
CA SER A 115 -1.15 6.97 18.76
C SER A 115 -1.51 8.03 17.71
N ARG A 116 -0.86 8.03 16.54
CA ARG A 116 -1.02 9.06 15.50
C ARG A 116 -1.29 8.50 14.10
N ALA A 117 -1.46 7.20 13.98
CA ALA A 117 -1.70 6.59 12.68
C ALA A 117 -3.18 6.63 12.31
N VAL A 118 -3.45 6.88 11.04
CA VAL A 118 -4.77 6.67 10.46
C VAL A 118 -5.07 5.17 10.45
N ASP A 119 -6.21 4.76 10.99
CA ASP A 119 -6.71 3.41 10.79
C ASP A 119 -7.30 3.30 9.38
N PRO A 120 -6.65 2.58 8.45
CA PRO A 120 -7.10 2.51 7.06
C PRO A 120 -8.43 1.76 6.91
N VAL A 121 -8.78 0.92 7.88
CA VAL A 121 -10.05 0.15 7.86
C VAL A 121 -11.25 1.05 8.12
N ILE A 122 -11.06 2.10 8.94
CA ILE A 122 -12.15 2.97 9.39
C ILE A 122 -12.18 4.28 8.59
N ALA A 123 -11.01 4.86 8.32
CA ALA A 123 -10.89 6.22 7.81
C ALA A 123 -10.90 6.33 6.28
N LEU A 124 -10.74 5.21 5.58
CA LEU A 124 -10.61 5.20 4.12
C LEU A 124 -11.61 4.22 3.48
N ALA A 125 -12.10 4.60 2.30
CA ALA A 125 -12.93 3.76 1.45
C ALA A 125 -12.09 3.19 0.29
N PRO A 126 -11.82 1.87 0.25
CA PRO A 126 -11.06 1.25 -0.83
C PRO A 126 -11.80 1.35 -2.17
N VAL A 127 -11.05 1.67 -3.24
CA VAL A 127 -11.55 1.66 -4.62
C VAL A 127 -11.02 0.45 -5.36
N SER A 128 -9.69 0.31 -5.48
CA SER A 128 -9.05 -0.85 -6.13
C SER A 128 -7.56 -0.91 -5.81
N ILE A 129 -7.01 -2.10 -5.68
CA ILE A 129 -5.57 -2.33 -5.90
C ILE A 129 -5.36 -2.25 -7.42
N VAL A 130 -4.52 -1.31 -7.86
CA VAL A 130 -4.23 -1.10 -9.28
C VAL A 130 -3.20 -2.13 -9.76
N ALA A 131 -2.13 -2.28 -9.00
CA ALA A 131 -1.05 -3.22 -9.31
C ALA A 131 -0.33 -3.69 -8.05
N SER A 132 0.44 -4.76 -8.17
CA SER A 132 1.29 -5.26 -7.11
C SER A 132 2.63 -5.77 -7.65
N GLN A 133 3.57 -5.98 -6.75
CA GLN A 133 4.82 -6.68 -7.00
C GLN A 133 5.20 -7.52 -5.77
N PRO A 134 5.88 -8.65 -5.94
CA PRO A 134 6.38 -9.40 -4.80
C PRO A 134 7.59 -8.72 -4.17
N MET A 135 7.93 -9.13 -2.96
CA MET A 135 9.27 -8.99 -2.43
C MET A 135 10.17 -10.07 -3.04
N MET A 136 11.46 -9.79 -3.12
CA MET A 136 12.47 -10.77 -3.50
C MET A 136 13.47 -10.93 -2.36
N ILE A 137 13.80 -12.16 -2.05
CA ILE A 137 14.95 -12.50 -1.22
C ILE A 137 16.13 -12.69 -2.19
N VAL A 138 17.17 -11.92 -1.97
CA VAL A 138 18.41 -11.97 -2.75
C VAL A 138 19.60 -12.31 -1.86
N ALA A 139 20.64 -12.83 -2.47
CA ALA A 139 21.92 -13.09 -1.81
C ALA A 139 23.07 -12.50 -2.62
N HIS A 140 24.19 -12.24 -1.96
CA HIS A 140 25.46 -12.05 -2.66
C HIS A 140 25.84 -13.34 -3.41
N PRO A 141 26.46 -13.28 -4.61
CA PRO A 141 26.81 -14.47 -5.39
C PRO A 141 27.65 -15.50 -4.66
N SER A 142 28.51 -15.08 -3.70
CA SER A 142 29.33 -15.97 -2.88
C SER A 142 28.56 -16.73 -1.78
N PHE A 143 27.30 -16.37 -1.52
CA PHE A 143 26.49 -17.07 -0.53
C PHE A 143 26.27 -18.52 -0.93
N ALA A 144 26.59 -19.46 -0.04
CA ALA A 144 26.62 -20.89 -0.37
C ALA A 144 25.23 -21.51 -0.62
N GLY A 145 24.16 -20.91 -0.09
CA GLY A 145 22.79 -21.42 -0.27
C GLY A 145 22.25 -21.14 -1.67
N ALA A 146 21.67 -22.13 -2.34
CA ALA A 146 21.10 -22.00 -3.69
C ALA A 146 19.60 -21.62 -3.68
N GLY A 147 18.90 -21.71 -2.54
CA GLY A 147 17.49 -21.41 -2.40
C GLY A 147 17.07 -21.28 -0.94
N PHE A 148 15.80 -20.95 -0.71
CA PHE A 148 15.31 -20.66 0.65
C PHE A 148 15.37 -21.86 1.59
N GLY A 149 15.20 -23.10 1.09
CA GLY A 149 15.36 -24.31 1.90
C GLY A 149 16.77 -24.46 2.50
N GLU A 150 17.81 -24.04 1.77
CA GLU A 150 19.19 -24.03 2.29
C GLU A 150 19.42 -22.89 3.29
N VAL A 151 18.83 -21.71 3.07
CA VAL A 151 18.82 -20.64 4.07
C VAL A 151 18.23 -21.15 5.39
N VAL A 152 17.09 -21.85 5.33
CA VAL A 152 16.44 -22.46 6.50
C VAL A 152 17.36 -23.48 7.19
N ARG A 153 18.00 -24.36 6.43
CA ARG A 153 18.92 -25.37 6.97
C ARG A 153 20.11 -24.72 7.68
N MET A 154 20.71 -23.72 7.04
CA MET A 154 21.86 -23.00 7.60
C MET A 154 21.47 -22.20 8.85
N ALA A 155 20.34 -21.49 8.81
CA ALA A 155 19.85 -20.73 9.96
C ALA A 155 19.45 -21.61 11.16
N LYS A 156 18.99 -22.84 10.92
CA LYS A 156 18.76 -23.84 11.99
C LYS A 156 20.05 -24.36 12.60
N ALA A 157 21.10 -24.52 11.78
CA ALA A 157 22.41 -24.98 12.25
C ALA A 157 23.14 -23.90 13.09
N ALA A 158 22.95 -22.62 12.76
CA ALA A 158 23.57 -21.48 13.43
C ALA A 158 22.54 -20.35 13.60
N PRO A 159 21.66 -20.42 14.62
CA PRO A 159 20.61 -19.44 14.84
C PRO A 159 21.18 -18.03 15.11
N GLY A 160 20.70 -17.03 14.35
CA GLY A 160 21.14 -15.64 14.48
C GLY A 160 22.43 -15.28 13.74
N GLU A 161 23.15 -16.23 13.14
CA GLU A 161 24.41 -15.95 12.47
C GLU A 161 24.22 -15.44 11.03
N ILE A 162 23.09 -15.75 10.39
CA ILE A 162 22.82 -15.26 9.04
C ILE A 162 22.22 -13.87 9.12
N ALA A 163 22.96 -12.87 8.63
CA ALA A 163 22.47 -11.51 8.52
C ALA A 163 21.62 -11.29 7.28
N TYR A 164 20.61 -10.41 7.38
CA TYR A 164 19.82 -9.95 6.23
C TYR A 164 19.56 -8.45 6.28
N ALA A 165 19.72 -7.79 5.15
CA ALA A 165 19.51 -6.38 4.96
C ALA A 165 18.07 -6.06 4.57
N THR A 166 17.55 -4.92 5.04
CA THR A 166 16.25 -4.36 4.63
C THR A 166 16.31 -2.84 4.55
N SER A 167 15.25 -2.22 4.04
CA SER A 167 15.09 -0.76 3.99
C SER A 167 14.69 -0.11 5.31
N GLY A 168 14.97 -0.77 6.44
CA GLY A 168 14.79 -0.21 7.79
C GLY A 168 13.80 -1.00 8.66
N VAL A 169 13.84 -0.68 9.95
CA VAL A 169 12.95 -1.29 10.95
C VAL A 169 11.49 -0.96 10.62
N GLY A 170 10.61 -1.96 10.67
CA GLY A 170 9.18 -1.81 10.36
C GLY A 170 8.85 -1.68 8.88
N SER A 171 9.85 -1.66 7.98
CA SER A 171 9.58 -1.72 6.53
C SER A 171 8.90 -3.03 6.13
N LEU A 172 8.19 -3.04 4.99
CA LEU A 172 7.59 -4.27 4.47
C LEU A 172 8.64 -5.38 4.31
N ALA A 173 9.86 -5.04 3.89
CA ALA A 173 10.99 -5.96 3.78
C ALA A 173 11.33 -6.60 5.12
N HIS A 174 11.41 -5.79 6.20
CA HIS A 174 11.66 -6.30 7.55
C HIS A 174 10.53 -7.20 8.04
N LEU A 175 9.27 -6.74 7.93
CA LEU A 175 8.10 -7.51 8.38
C LEU A 175 7.94 -8.82 7.60
N THR A 176 8.21 -8.80 6.29
CA THR A 176 8.23 -10.01 5.45
C THR A 176 9.34 -10.98 5.90
N GLY A 177 10.53 -10.47 6.22
CA GLY A 177 11.63 -11.26 6.77
C GLY A 177 11.27 -11.93 8.10
N LEU A 178 10.68 -11.18 9.02
CA LEU A 178 10.20 -11.71 10.31
C LEU A 178 9.10 -12.77 10.12
N TRP A 179 8.17 -12.53 9.21
CA TRP A 179 7.12 -13.50 8.93
C TRP A 179 7.68 -14.79 8.32
N ALA A 180 8.61 -14.67 7.38
CA ALA A 180 9.29 -15.84 6.80
C ALA A 180 10.06 -16.65 7.88
N GLN A 181 10.78 -15.95 8.77
CA GLN A 181 11.48 -16.57 9.91
C GLN A 181 10.51 -17.31 10.84
N SER A 182 9.41 -16.65 11.23
CA SER A 182 8.39 -17.25 12.09
C SER A 182 7.77 -18.50 11.46
N ARG A 183 7.48 -18.47 10.15
CA ARG A 183 6.90 -19.60 9.41
C ARG A 183 7.90 -20.76 9.22
N ALA A 184 9.18 -20.45 9.09
CA ALA A 184 10.26 -21.43 8.91
C ALA A 184 10.81 -21.97 10.24
N GLY A 185 10.49 -21.35 11.37
CA GLY A 185 11.06 -21.67 12.67
C GLY A 185 12.58 -21.44 12.72
N ILE A 186 13.03 -20.29 12.23
CA ILE A 186 14.44 -19.88 12.18
C ILE A 186 14.63 -18.49 12.79
N THR A 187 15.89 -18.16 13.11
CA THR A 187 16.29 -16.82 13.55
C THR A 187 17.44 -16.34 12.67
N MET A 188 17.30 -15.10 12.14
CA MET A 188 18.35 -14.41 11.38
C MET A 188 18.60 -13.03 11.97
N LEU A 189 19.80 -12.47 11.80
CA LEU A 189 20.19 -11.16 12.26
C LEU A 189 19.70 -10.07 11.31
N HIS A 190 18.80 -9.21 11.77
CA HIS A 190 18.32 -8.09 10.96
C HIS A 190 19.34 -6.93 10.97
N VAL A 191 19.70 -6.46 9.77
CA VAL A 191 20.55 -5.28 9.56
C VAL A 191 19.73 -4.20 8.85
N PRO A 192 19.26 -3.16 9.57
CA PRO A 192 18.45 -2.10 8.99
C PRO A 192 19.32 -1.05 8.28
N TYR A 193 18.90 -0.64 7.09
CA TYR A 193 19.50 0.45 6.31
C TYR A 193 18.47 1.52 6.00
N SER A 194 18.92 2.68 5.52
CA SER A 194 18.05 3.58 4.77
C SER A 194 17.72 2.96 3.39
N ALA A 195 16.56 3.29 2.84
CA ALA A 195 16.08 2.68 1.59
C ALA A 195 17.10 2.74 0.44
N SER A 196 17.93 3.80 0.38
CA SER A 196 18.96 3.98 -0.65
C SER A 196 20.25 3.20 -0.42
N GLN A 197 20.48 2.68 0.78
CA GLN A 197 21.73 1.99 1.16
C GLN A 197 21.58 0.49 1.33
N SER A 198 20.36 -0.04 1.40
CA SER A 198 20.06 -1.43 1.72
C SER A 198 20.69 -2.46 0.79
N PHE A 199 21.10 -2.06 -0.41
CA PHE A 199 21.73 -2.96 -1.37
C PHE A 199 23.27 -2.93 -1.38
N ARG A 200 23.89 -1.85 -0.90
CA ARG A 200 25.35 -1.70 -0.99
C ARG A 200 26.06 -2.87 -0.32
N ASP A 201 25.67 -3.19 0.90
CA ASP A 201 26.35 -4.19 1.72
C ASP A 201 25.98 -5.64 1.30
N VAL A 202 24.81 -5.81 0.63
CA VAL A 202 24.51 -7.09 -0.02
C VAL A 202 25.31 -7.25 -1.30
N LEU A 203 25.52 -6.17 -2.07
CA LEU A 203 26.33 -6.18 -3.30
C LEU A 203 27.80 -6.37 -3.00
N SER A 204 28.32 -5.85 -1.88
CA SER A 204 29.72 -6.07 -1.45
C SER A 204 29.95 -7.44 -0.79
N GLY A 205 28.87 -8.12 -0.36
CA GLY A 205 28.93 -9.38 0.37
C GLY A 205 29.17 -9.24 1.88
N GLU A 206 29.15 -8.02 2.43
CA GLU A 206 29.23 -7.78 3.87
C GLU A 206 27.98 -8.29 4.59
N VAL A 207 26.81 -8.18 3.95
CA VAL A 207 25.57 -8.81 4.40
C VAL A 207 25.15 -9.86 3.38
N PRO A 208 25.02 -11.15 3.77
CA PRO A 208 24.84 -12.24 2.83
C PRO A 208 23.48 -12.24 2.13
N LEU A 209 22.41 -11.74 2.77
CA LEU A 209 21.05 -11.75 2.26
C LEU A 209 20.41 -10.36 2.28
N GLY A 210 19.42 -10.14 1.41
CA GLY A 210 18.59 -8.94 1.41
C GLY A 210 17.13 -9.28 1.10
N PHE A 211 16.20 -8.57 1.76
CA PHE A 211 14.78 -8.56 1.41
C PHE A 211 14.47 -7.22 0.74
N THR A 212 13.91 -7.27 -0.45
CA THR A 212 13.70 -6.06 -1.25
C THR A 212 12.53 -6.18 -2.22
N LEU A 213 12.21 -5.10 -2.92
CA LEU A 213 11.20 -5.11 -3.98
C LEU A 213 11.74 -5.84 -5.22
N PHE A 214 10.89 -6.65 -5.82
CA PHE A 214 11.21 -7.42 -7.03
C PHE A 214 11.74 -6.54 -8.17
N VAL A 215 11.07 -5.42 -8.45
CA VAL A 215 11.47 -4.51 -9.55
C VAL A 215 12.84 -3.88 -9.33
N THR A 216 13.25 -3.69 -8.07
CA THR A 216 14.56 -3.13 -7.74
C THR A 216 15.67 -4.17 -7.87
N ALA A 217 15.40 -5.42 -7.48
CA ALA A 217 16.38 -6.49 -7.48
C ALA A 217 16.57 -7.13 -8.86
N LEU A 218 15.52 -7.22 -9.66
CA LEU A 218 15.54 -7.99 -10.92
C LEU A 218 16.65 -7.56 -11.89
N PRO A 219 16.94 -6.28 -12.12
CA PRO A 219 18.08 -5.88 -12.96
C PRO A 219 19.42 -6.35 -12.42
N LEU A 220 19.63 -6.31 -11.10
CA LEU A 220 20.87 -6.75 -10.45
C LEU A 220 21.03 -8.29 -10.52
N VAL A 221 19.92 -9.01 -10.43
CA VAL A 221 19.90 -10.47 -10.62
C VAL A 221 20.22 -10.82 -12.06
N ARG A 222 19.60 -10.16 -13.05
CA ARG A 222 19.87 -10.38 -14.47
C ARG A 222 21.32 -10.11 -14.89
N ASN A 223 21.95 -9.14 -14.22
CA ASN A 223 23.35 -8.80 -14.44
C ASN A 223 24.34 -9.66 -13.61
N GLY A 224 23.83 -10.67 -12.87
CA GLY A 224 24.65 -11.55 -12.05
C GLY A 224 25.27 -10.90 -10.80
N GLN A 225 24.88 -9.66 -10.48
CA GLN A 225 25.37 -8.95 -9.29
C GLN A 225 24.74 -9.46 -7.99
N LEU A 226 23.53 -10.02 -8.08
CA LEU A 226 22.83 -10.67 -6.98
C LEU A 226 22.33 -12.05 -7.44
N LYS A 227 22.25 -12.99 -6.50
CA LYS A 227 21.64 -14.29 -6.67
C LYS A 227 20.21 -14.26 -6.14
N PRO A 228 19.17 -14.63 -6.93
CA PRO A 228 17.82 -14.74 -6.44
C PRO A 228 17.67 -15.96 -5.55
N ILE A 229 16.99 -15.84 -4.43
CA ILE A 229 16.69 -16.95 -3.50
C ILE A 229 15.24 -17.38 -3.64
N ALA A 230 14.30 -16.45 -3.55
CA ALA A 230 12.88 -16.68 -3.74
C ALA A 230 12.12 -15.36 -3.88
N ILE A 231 10.88 -15.44 -4.41
CA ILE A 231 9.92 -14.33 -4.39
C ILE A 231 8.73 -14.64 -3.48
N THR A 232 7.98 -13.62 -3.08
CA THR A 232 6.90 -13.74 -2.09
C THR A 232 5.50 -13.73 -2.69
N SER A 233 5.36 -13.82 -4.01
CA SER A 233 4.07 -14.04 -4.67
C SER A 233 3.61 -15.50 -4.54
N ALA A 234 2.30 -15.72 -4.73
CA ALA A 234 1.74 -17.08 -4.75
C ALA A 234 2.26 -17.90 -5.91
N GLU A 235 2.48 -17.26 -7.05
CA GLU A 235 2.97 -17.87 -8.28
C GLU A 235 4.26 -17.18 -8.72
N ARG A 236 5.05 -17.85 -9.56
CA ARG A 236 6.27 -17.29 -10.15
C ARG A 236 5.93 -16.09 -11.05
N SER A 237 6.84 -15.14 -11.08
CA SER A 237 6.70 -13.99 -11.99
C SER A 237 6.86 -14.43 -13.45
N PRO A 238 5.95 -14.04 -14.35
CA PRO A 238 6.08 -14.39 -15.77
C PRO A 238 7.31 -13.75 -16.45
N ILE A 239 7.86 -12.68 -15.87
CA ILE A 239 9.08 -12.03 -16.39
C ILE A 239 10.38 -12.58 -15.78
N ALA A 240 10.28 -13.52 -14.82
CA ALA A 240 11.39 -14.24 -14.20
C ALA A 240 10.90 -15.62 -13.69
N PRO A 241 10.45 -16.51 -14.59
CA PRO A 241 9.84 -17.79 -14.22
C PRO A 241 10.84 -18.78 -13.60
N GLU A 242 12.13 -18.53 -13.74
CA GLU A 242 13.21 -19.31 -13.12
C GLU A 242 13.31 -19.09 -11.61
N ILE A 243 12.78 -17.97 -11.06
CA ILE A 243 12.87 -17.66 -9.63
C ILE A 243 11.70 -18.32 -8.88
N PRO A 244 11.97 -19.25 -7.94
CA PRO A 244 10.93 -19.94 -7.20
C PRO A 244 10.23 -18.99 -6.21
N THR A 245 9.01 -19.37 -5.82
CA THR A 245 8.29 -18.70 -4.74
C THR A 245 8.68 -19.25 -3.37
N LEU A 246 8.41 -18.51 -2.29
CA LEU A 246 8.56 -19.05 -0.93
C LEU A 246 7.59 -20.22 -0.69
N SER A 247 6.41 -20.21 -1.32
CA SER A 247 5.46 -21.32 -1.25
C SER A 247 6.04 -22.60 -1.81
N GLU A 248 6.74 -22.56 -2.95
CA GLU A 248 7.44 -23.69 -3.54
C GLU A 248 8.68 -24.09 -2.73
N SER A 249 9.24 -23.17 -1.95
CA SER A 249 10.50 -23.32 -1.21
C SER A 249 10.32 -23.73 0.25
N GLY A 250 9.16 -24.28 0.63
CA GLY A 250 8.91 -24.84 1.96
C GLY A 250 8.07 -23.99 2.91
N LEU A 251 7.47 -22.88 2.45
CA LEU A 251 6.52 -22.07 3.22
C LEU A 251 5.13 -22.06 2.53
N PRO A 252 4.35 -23.13 2.62
CA PRO A 252 3.07 -23.25 1.90
C PRO A 252 2.15 -22.04 2.16
N ALA A 253 1.50 -21.54 1.10
CA ALA A 253 0.59 -20.38 1.15
C ALA A 253 1.21 -19.08 1.70
N PHE A 254 2.55 -18.92 1.58
CA PHE A 254 3.22 -17.66 1.90
C PHE A 254 3.01 -16.66 0.76
N THR A 255 2.36 -15.54 1.04
CA THR A 255 2.18 -14.47 0.05
C THR A 255 2.28 -13.11 0.73
N ALA A 256 3.29 -12.33 0.35
CA ALA A 256 3.47 -10.94 0.78
C ALA A 256 3.74 -10.07 -0.45
N LEU A 257 2.79 -9.22 -0.79
CA LEU A 257 2.88 -8.36 -1.95
C LEU A 257 3.03 -6.90 -1.52
N ASN A 258 3.82 -6.15 -2.26
CA ASN A 258 3.77 -4.71 -2.22
C ASN A 258 2.72 -4.25 -3.25
N TRP A 259 1.49 -4.04 -2.80
CA TRP A 259 0.43 -3.52 -3.65
C TRP A 259 0.41 -1.99 -3.64
N GLN A 260 -0.11 -1.41 -4.74
CA GLN A 260 -0.42 0.01 -4.90
C GLN A 260 -1.90 0.13 -5.23
N GLY A 261 -2.59 1.02 -4.52
CA GLY A 261 -4.03 1.13 -4.63
C GLY A 261 -4.56 2.54 -4.49
N LEU A 262 -5.78 2.70 -4.99
CA LEU A 262 -6.58 3.91 -4.92
C LEU A 262 -7.60 3.78 -3.80
N LEU A 263 -7.66 4.80 -2.94
CA LEU A 263 -8.64 4.90 -1.86
C LEU A 263 -9.28 6.30 -1.87
N ALA A 264 -10.42 6.42 -1.25
CA ALA A 264 -11.12 7.68 -1.01
C ALA A 264 -11.32 7.90 0.50
N PRO A 265 -11.75 9.08 0.97
CA PRO A 265 -12.19 9.27 2.34
C PRO A 265 -13.34 8.33 2.70
N ALA A 266 -13.41 7.87 3.95
CA ALA A 266 -14.57 7.12 4.43
C ALA A 266 -15.87 7.94 4.25
N GLY A 267 -16.95 7.28 3.87
CA GLY A 267 -18.23 7.96 3.59
C GLY A 267 -18.37 8.52 2.17
N THR A 268 -17.36 8.36 1.29
CA THR A 268 -17.50 8.69 -0.14
C THR A 268 -18.65 7.90 -0.74
N PRO A 269 -19.59 8.53 -1.49
CA PRO A 269 -20.78 7.87 -2.02
C PRO A 269 -20.47 6.65 -2.88
N SER A 270 -21.22 5.58 -2.68
CA SER A 270 -21.02 4.33 -3.42
C SER A 270 -21.02 4.47 -4.94
N PRO A 271 -21.84 5.34 -5.57
CA PRO A 271 -21.77 5.58 -7.01
C PRO A 271 -20.43 6.16 -7.48
N VAL A 272 -19.78 7.02 -6.68
CA VAL A 272 -18.45 7.57 -6.97
C VAL A 272 -17.38 6.48 -6.92
N ILE A 273 -17.40 5.65 -5.87
CA ILE A 273 -16.50 4.49 -5.74
C ILE A 273 -16.69 3.52 -6.91
N ALA A 274 -17.95 3.20 -7.24
CA ALA A 274 -18.26 2.32 -8.36
C ALA A 274 -17.79 2.86 -9.72
N ARG A 275 -17.95 4.17 -9.96
CA ARG A 275 -17.47 4.82 -11.17
C ARG A 275 -15.95 4.78 -11.28
N LEU A 276 -15.23 5.14 -10.21
CA LEU A 276 -13.76 5.06 -10.17
C LEU A 276 -13.28 3.63 -10.41
N HIS A 277 -13.87 2.65 -9.72
CA HIS A 277 -13.52 1.24 -9.90
C HIS A 277 -13.77 0.77 -11.34
N ALA A 278 -14.91 1.12 -11.94
CA ALA A 278 -15.23 0.73 -13.31
C ALA A 278 -14.19 1.27 -14.31
N GLU A 279 -13.72 2.52 -14.12
CA GLU A 279 -12.68 3.06 -14.99
C GLU A 279 -11.32 2.38 -14.77
N LEU A 280 -10.96 2.02 -13.53
CA LEU A 280 -9.75 1.24 -13.27
C LEU A 280 -9.81 -0.16 -13.89
N VAL A 281 -10.96 -0.83 -13.87
CA VAL A 281 -11.13 -2.12 -14.56
C VAL A 281 -10.96 -1.96 -16.07
N ARG A 282 -11.49 -0.88 -16.67
CA ARG A 282 -11.27 -0.58 -18.10
C ARG A 282 -9.80 -0.27 -18.40
N MET A 283 -9.11 0.45 -17.49
CA MET A 283 -7.66 0.67 -17.55
C MET A 283 -6.91 -0.66 -17.67
N GLY A 284 -7.35 -1.70 -16.95
CA GLY A 284 -6.77 -3.04 -17.02
C GLY A 284 -7.00 -3.76 -18.35
N SER A 285 -7.99 -3.34 -19.14
CA SER A 285 -8.25 -3.87 -20.48
C SER A 285 -7.46 -3.14 -21.58
N ASP A 286 -6.75 -2.05 -21.24
CA ASP A 286 -5.87 -1.34 -22.16
C ASP A 286 -4.53 -2.06 -22.29
N ALA A 287 -4.28 -2.67 -23.45
CA ALA A 287 -3.04 -3.43 -23.70
C ALA A 287 -1.76 -2.58 -23.55
N GLY A 288 -1.83 -1.28 -23.84
CA GLY A 288 -0.69 -0.38 -23.69
C GLY A 288 -0.36 -0.11 -22.21
N VAL A 289 -1.39 0.06 -21.40
CA VAL A 289 -1.24 0.22 -19.93
C VAL A 289 -0.74 -1.08 -19.31
N ASP A 290 -1.33 -2.23 -19.65
CA ASP A 290 -0.91 -3.55 -19.15
C ASP A 290 0.57 -3.82 -19.47
N ALA A 291 0.96 -3.63 -20.73
CA ALA A 291 2.35 -3.79 -21.14
C ALA A 291 3.30 -2.85 -20.38
N ARG A 292 2.91 -1.60 -20.15
CA ARG A 292 3.72 -0.62 -19.41
C ARG A 292 3.87 -1.03 -17.94
N LEU A 293 2.82 -1.53 -17.29
CA LEU A 293 2.88 -2.02 -15.92
C LEU A 293 3.81 -3.23 -15.80
N ARG A 294 3.66 -4.21 -16.70
CA ARG A 294 4.53 -5.41 -16.72
C ARG A 294 5.98 -5.07 -17.00
N ASN A 295 6.25 -4.14 -17.91
CA ASN A 295 7.62 -3.67 -18.18
C ASN A 295 8.26 -2.97 -16.97
N LEU A 296 7.45 -2.31 -16.13
CA LEU A 296 7.87 -1.76 -14.85
C LEU A 296 8.00 -2.84 -13.74
N GLY A 297 7.70 -4.10 -14.05
CA GLY A 297 7.78 -5.23 -13.11
C GLY A 297 6.58 -5.39 -12.20
N TYR A 298 5.47 -4.70 -12.48
CA TYR A 298 4.21 -4.85 -11.74
C TYR A 298 3.32 -5.94 -12.35
N THR A 299 2.53 -6.55 -11.49
CA THR A 299 1.39 -7.38 -11.88
C THR A 299 0.11 -6.54 -11.74
N PRO A 300 -0.62 -6.27 -12.83
CA PRO A 300 -1.93 -5.62 -12.77
C PRO A 300 -2.91 -6.43 -11.93
N MET A 301 -3.78 -5.78 -11.14
CA MET A 301 -4.71 -6.47 -10.25
C MET A 301 -6.17 -6.03 -10.42
N TYR A 302 -6.47 -4.76 -10.32
CA TYR A 302 -7.82 -4.18 -10.46
C TYR A 302 -8.89 -4.89 -9.62
N THR A 303 -8.60 -5.04 -8.33
CA THR A 303 -9.48 -5.72 -7.37
C THR A 303 -10.78 -4.95 -7.17
N THR A 304 -11.85 -5.66 -6.82
CA THR A 304 -13.08 -5.00 -6.37
C THR A 304 -12.85 -4.25 -5.05
N PRO A 305 -13.66 -3.21 -4.75
CA PRO A 305 -13.58 -2.50 -3.47
C PRO A 305 -13.69 -3.44 -2.26
N ALA A 306 -14.54 -4.47 -2.34
CA ALA A 306 -14.71 -5.46 -1.27
C ALA A 306 -13.47 -6.34 -1.07
N GLN A 307 -12.84 -6.80 -2.15
CA GLN A 307 -11.58 -7.55 -2.09
C GLN A 307 -10.46 -6.70 -1.50
N PHE A 308 -10.37 -5.44 -1.91
CA PHE A 308 -9.36 -4.53 -1.38
C PHE A 308 -9.58 -4.22 0.10
N ALA A 309 -10.84 -4.02 0.52
CA ALA A 309 -11.17 -3.83 1.94
C ALA A 309 -10.76 -5.06 2.78
N GLU A 310 -10.97 -6.27 2.25
CA GLU A 310 -10.59 -7.51 2.94
C GLU A 310 -9.07 -7.64 3.02
N GLU A 311 -8.33 -7.33 1.96
CA GLU A 311 -6.86 -7.34 1.97
C GLU A 311 -6.30 -6.38 3.02
N ILE A 312 -6.81 -5.14 3.10
CA ILE A 312 -6.41 -4.18 4.13
C ILE A 312 -6.64 -4.76 5.54
N ARG A 313 -7.82 -5.36 5.79
CA ARG A 313 -8.13 -5.96 7.09
C ARG A 313 -7.19 -7.12 7.45
N GLN A 314 -6.95 -8.01 6.50
CA GLN A 314 -6.10 -9.19 6.70
C GLN A 314 -4.65 -8.79 6.94
N GLU A 315 -4.10 -7.88 6.12
CA GLU A 315 -2.75 -7.38 6.29
C GLU A 315 -2.56 -6.63 7.61
N THR A 316 -3.49 -5.74 7.96
CA THR A 316 -3.41 -5.00 9.24
C THR A 316 -3.35 -5.96 10.43
N ARG A 317 -4.17 -7.02 10.45
CA ARG A 317 -4.12 -8.06 11.50
C ARG A 317 -2.81 -8.85 11.47
N ARG A 318 -2.35 -9.23 10.29
CA ARG A 318 -1.12 -9.99 10.09
C ARG A 318 0.08 -9.23 10.62
N TRP A 319 0.25 -7.99 10.19
CA TRP A 319 1.37 -7.16 10.61
C TRP A 319 1.31 -6.82 12.09
N ALA A 320 0.14 -6.56 12.64
CA ALA A 320 -0.04 -6.36 14.09
C ALA A 320 0.44 -7.58 14.89
N SER A 321 0.12 -8.79 14.43
CA SER A 321 0.58 -10.03 15.07
C SER A 321 2.11 -10.17 15.01
N ILE A 322 2.72 -9.90 13.85
CA ILE A 322 4.17 -10.02 13.65
C ILE A 322 4.93 -8.97 14.47
N VAL A 323 4.49 -7.71 14.44
CA VAL A 323 5.10 -6.62 15.21
C VAL A 323 5.04 -6.91 16.70
N LYS A 324 3.89 -7.42 17.20
CA LYS A 324 3.72 -7.82 18.60
C LYS A 324 4.65 -8.98 18.98
N ALA A 325 4.72 -10.02 18.15
CA ALA A 325 5.54 -11.20 18.42
C ALA A 325 7.04 -10.88 18.41
N ALA A 326 7.47 -9.92 17.60
CA ALA A 326 8.86 -9.47 17.52
C ALA A 326 9.20 -8.34 18.51
N ASP A 327 8.26 -7.89 19.35
CA ASP A 327 8.35 -6.72 20.24
C ASP A 327 8.93 -5.48 19.53
N LEU A 328 8.55 -5.28 18.28
CA LEU A 328 9.04 -4.16 17.49
C LEU A 328 8.44 -2.84 18.00
N ARG A 329 9.31 -1.85 18.16
CA ARG A 329 8.94 -0.47 18.46
C ARG A 329 9.66 0.44 17.45
N VAL A 330 8.91 1.33 16.86
CA VAL A 330 9.46 2.43 16.07
C VAL A 330 9.05 3.70 16.81
N ASP A 331 10.03 4.37 17.36
CA ASP A 331 9.87 5.63 18.12
C ASP A 331 9.55 6.80 17.19
#